data_0705d018d6d424db8ed6db745d8d2b84
#
_entry.id   0705d018d6d424db8ed6db745d8d2b84
#
_cell.length_a   1.000
_cell.length_b   1.000
_cell.length_c   1.000
_cell.angle_alpha   90.00
_cell.angle_beta   90.00
_cell.angle_gamma   90.00
#
_symmetry.space_group_name_H-M   'P 1'
#
loop_
_entity.id
_entity.type
_entity.pdbx_description
1 polymer ?
#
loop_
_entity_poly.entity_id
_entity_poly.type
_entity_poly.pdbx_seq_one_letter_code
_entity_poly.pdbx_strand_id
1 'polypeptide(L)'
;MKILMLTWEYPPNIVGGIARVVHDLSKKLVEKGHEVHVITYQEGNLKAEENDEGVYVHRVKNYMINPNSFTEWIMQLNFCMTERAISLINKTGKFDLIHAHDWLSMYSAKTLKHGFDIPITATIHATENGRQKGIHNDLQRYINDAEWLLSYEAQNIICNSYFMKSEIQRLFGVPYEKVDVIPNGINVNKFDGVEKDMEFRRNYAADNEKIILYAGRLVYEKGVQH
;
A
#
# COMPACT_ATOMS: atom_id res chain seq x y z
N MET A 1 -7.65 17.24 -8.94
CA MET A 1 -7.23 17.22 -7.52
C MET A 1 -5.73 16.96 -7.48
N LYS A 2 -5.06 17.49 -6.47
CA LYS A 2 -3.66 17.21 -6.16
C LYS A 2 -3.59 16.20 -5.00
N ILE A 3 -3.13 14.99 -5.27
CA ILE A 3 -3.21 13.83 -4.36
C ILE A 3 -1.80 13.47 -3.88
N LEU A 4 -1.65 13.30 -2.57
CA LEU A 4 -0.45 12.76 -1.94
C LEU A 4 -0.71 11.31 -1.53
N MET A 5 -0.03 10.37 -2.18
CA MET A 5 -0.04 8.97 -1.78
C MET A 5 1.13 8.65 -0.85
N LEU A 6 0.87 8.02 0.27
CA LEU A 6 1.88 7.55 1.22
C LEU A 6 1.89 6.02 1.23
N THR A 7 3.02 5.44 0.85
CA THR A 7 3.20 3.98 0.79
C THR A 7 4.64 3.62 1.12
N TRP A 8 4.87 2.46 1.74
CA TRP A 8 6.22 2.02 2.07
C TRP A 8 6.96 1.37 0.90
N GLU A 9 6.22 0.89 -0.11
CA GLU A 9 6.77 0.26 -1.31
C GLU A 9 6.16 0.86 -2.58
N TYR A 10 6.98 1.02 -3.61
CA TYR A 10 6.60 1.43 -4.96
C TYR A 10 7.67 0.91 -5.95
N PRO A 11 7.29 0.47 -7.16
CA PRO A 11 8.27 -0.05 -8.11
C PRO A 11 9.47 0.86 -8.34
N PRO A 12 10.68 0.27 -8.55
CA PRO A 12 10.98 -1.14 -8.67
C PRO A 12 11.09 -1.89 -7.33
N ASN A 13 10.97 -1.21 -6.18
CA ASN A 13 10.92 -1.85 -4.87
C ASN A 13 9.54 -2.49 -4.68
N ILE A 14 9.45 -3.81 -4.78
CA ILE A 14 8.23 -4.61 -4.67
C ILE A 14 8.45 -5.68 -3.61
N VAL A 15 7.88 -5.47 -2.42
CA VAL A 15 7.86 -6.46 -1.34
C VAL A 15 6.59 -7.31 -1.41
N GLY A 16 5.47 -6.68 -1.78
CA GLY A 16 4.17 -7.33 -1.85
C GLY A 16 3.26 -6.77 -2.93
N GLY A 17 1.95 -6.96 -2.73
CA GLY A 17 0.93 -6.50 -3.67
C GLY A 17 0.67 -5.01 -3.64
N ILE A 18 0.98 -4.34 -2.54
CA ILE A 18 0.70 -2.90 -2.33
C ILE A 18 1.43 -2.06 -3.39
N ALA A 19 2.71 -2.35 -3.65
CA ALA A 19 3.49 -1.64 -4.67
C ALA A 19 2.79 -1.60 -6.03
N ARG A 20 2.22 -2.73 -6.46
CA ARG A 20 1.52 -2.84 -7.74
C ARG A 20 0.20 -2.09 -7.74
N VAL A 21 -0.56 -2.20 -6.65
CA VAL A 21 -1.84 -1.49 -6.50
C VAL A 21 -1.63 0.02 -6.52
N VAL A 22 -0.66 0.52 -5.76
CA VAL A 22 -0.36 1.97 -5.71
C VAL A 22 0.13 2.47 -7.07
N HIS A 23 1.02 1.71 -7.72
CA HIS A 23 1.53 2.04 -9.04
C HIS A 23 0.41 2.13 -10.10
N ASP A 24 -0.41 1.09 -10.23
CA ASP A 24 -1.45 1.08 -11.25
C ASP A 24 -2.55 2.12 -10.93
N LEU A 25 -2.89 2.31 -9.65
CA LEU A 25 -3.86 3.32 -9.21
C LEU A 25 -3.36 4.74 -9.46
N SER A 26 -2.11 5.04 -9.10
CA SER A 26 -1.53 6.38 -9.30
C SER A 26 -1.51 6.79 -10.77
N LYS A 27 -1.12 5.87 -11.67
CA LYS A 27 -1.15 6.10 -13.12
C LYS A 27 -2.58 6.34 -13.63
N LYS A 28 -3.55 5.55 -13.18
CA LYS A 28 -4.96 5.74 -13.58
C LYS A 28 -5.54 7.06 -13.07
N LEU A 29 -5.11 7.54 -11.92
CA LEU A 29 -5.51 8.86 -11.43
C LEU A 29 -4.89 9.99 -12.28
N VAL A 30 -3.63 9.85 -12.71
CA VAL A 30 -3.00 10.78 -13.66
C VAL A 30 -3.75 10.79 -15.00
N GLU A 31 -4.09 9.62 -15.57
CA GLU A 31 -4.90 9.51 -16.78
C GLU A 31 -6.27 10.21 -16.65
N LYS A 32 -6.82 10.29 -15.43
CA LYS A 32 -8.07 11.00 -15.12
C LYS A 32 -7.88 12.49 -14.84
N GLY A 33 -6.68 13.02 -15.05
CA GLY A 33 -6.37 14.45 -14.91
C GLY A 33 -6.07 14.90 -13.48
N HIS A 34 -5.70 13.99 -12.58
CA HIS A 34 -5.22 14.35 -11.25
C HIS A 34 -3.70 14.53 -11.23
N GLU A 35 -3.21 15.47 -10.42
CA GLU A 35 -1.80 15.58 -10.08
C GLU A 35 -1.50 14.61 -8.92
N VAL A 36 -0.63 13.64 -9.13
CA VAL A 36 -0.35 12.59 -8.16
C VAL A 36 1.11 12.59 -7.76
N HIS A 37 1.34 12.71 -6.45
CA HIS A 37 2.64 12.58 -5.81
C HIS A 37 2.64 11.33 -4.93
N VAL A 38 3.66 10.49 -5.07
CA VAL A 38 3.86 9.30 -4.24
C VAL A 38 5.10 9.51 -3.39
N ILE A 39 4.99 9.40 -2.07
CA ILE A 39 6.15 9.32 -1.17
C ILE A 39 6.31 7.88 -0.73
N THR A 40 7.52 7.34 -0.90
CA THR A 40 7.83 5.94 -0.63
C THR A 40 9.26 5.77 -0.12
N TYR A 41 9.59 4.57 0.40
CA TYR A 41 10.95 4.26 0.84
C TYR A 41 11.92 4.16 -0.34
N GLN A 42 13.14 4.68 -0.15
CA GLN A 42 14.24 4.57 -1.10
C GLN A 42 15.10 3.36 -0.76
N GLU A 43 14.97 2.29 -1.52
CA GLU A 43 15.82 1.13 -1.40
C GLU A 43 17.10 1.29 -2.24
N GLY A 44 18.25 0.96 -1.66
CA GLY A 44 19.54 0.95 -2.36
C GLY A 44 19.87 2.29 -3.03
N ASN A 45 20.22 2.23 -4.32
CA ASN A 45 20.62 3.37 -5.14
C ASN A 45 19.51 3.90 -6.06
N LEU A 46 18.26 3.63 -5.76
CA LEU A 46 17.14 4.17 -6.54
C LEU A 46 17.17 5.71 -6.52
N LYS A 47 16.69 6.32 -7.60
CA LYS A 47 16.60 7.79 -7.68
C LYS A 47 15.66 8.31 -6.60
N ALA A 48 16.07 9.38 -5.92
CA ALA A 48 15.25 10.04 -4.91
C ALA A 48 13.98 10.67 -5.52
N GLU A 49 14.07 11.12 -6.78
CA GLU A 49 12.95 11.73 -7.52
C GLU A 49 12.87 11.14 -8.91
N GLU A 50 11.65 10.87 -9.34
CA GLU A 50 11.35 10.29 -10.64
C GLU A 50 9.97 10.77 -11.11
N ASN A 51 9.79 10.89 -12.42
CA ASN A 51 8.48 10.99 -13.03
C ASN A 51 8.18 9.67 -13.73
N ASP A 52 7.22 8.92 -13.18
CA ASP A 52 6.80 7.63 -13.72
C ASP A 52 5.46 7.80 -14.45
N GLU A 53 5.54 8.10 -15.75
CA GLU A 53 4.38 8.34 -16.65
C GLU A 53 3.38 9.35 -16.07
N GLY A 54 3.90 10.47 -15.55
CA GLY A 54 3.11 11.55 -14.99
C GLY A 54 2.92 11.49 -13.48
N VAL A 55 3.26 10.38 -12.83
CA VAL A 55 3.30 10.26 -11.38
C VAL A 55 4.62 10.82 -10.85
N TYR A 56 4.57 11.78 -9.93
CA TYR A 56 5.75 12.32 -9.24
C TYR A 56 6.12 11.43 -8.07
N VAL A 57 7.17 10.62 -8.23
CA VAL A 57 7.64 9.69 -7.20
C VAL A 57 8.77 10.32 -6.40
N HIS A 58 8.62 10.36 -5.07
CA HIS A 58 9.58 10.89 -4.11
C HIS A 58 9.99 9.79 -3.15
N ARG A 59 11.26 9.36 -3.24
CA ARG A 59 11.80 8.31 -2.37
C ARG A 59 12.58 8.92 -1.23
N VAL A 60 12.33 8.46 -0.02
CA VAL A 60 12.98 8.91 1.20
C VAL A 60 13.79 7.80 1.84
N LYS A 61 14.95 8.13 2.40
CA LYS A 61 15.80 7.21 3.16
C LYS A 61 15.62 7.46 4.66
N ASN A 62 15.59 6.38 5.42
CA ASN A 62 15.66 6.50 6.87
C ASN A 62 16.99 7.11 7.30
N TYR A 63 16.99 7.85 8.42
CA TYR A 63 18.20 8.50 8.96
C TYR A 63 19.24 7.50 9.43
N MET A 64 18.80 6.39 10.04
CA MET A 64 19.69 5.36 10.59
C MET A 64 19.65 4.13 9.69
N ILE A 65 20.82 3.61 9.36
CA ILE A 65 20.97 2.47 8.46
C ILE A 65 20.52 1.16 9.13
N ASN A 66 20.80 1.02 10.44
CA ASN A 66 20.48 -0.19 11.21
C ASN A 66 19.59 0.15 12.42
N PRO A 67 18.27 0.23 12.25
CA PRO A 67 17.35 0.39 13.36
C PRO A 67 17.32 -0.88 14.23
N ASN A 68 17.10 -0.71 15.54
CA ASN A 68 17.07 -1.84 16.49
C ASN A 68 15.82 -2.71 16.34
N SER A 69 14.77 -2.18 15.69
CA SER A 69 13.50 -2.89 15.49
C SER A 69 12.78 -2.43 14.22
N PHE A 70 11.83 -3.23 13.78
CA PHE A 70 10.97 -2.88 12.66
C PHE A 70 10.10 -1.64 12.97
N THR A 71 9.63 -1.51 14.20
CA THR A 71 8.84 -0.35 14.63
C THR A 71 9.66 0.94 14.60
N GLU A 72 10.91 0.89 15.02
CA GLU A 72 11.83 2.03 14.90
C GLU A 72 12.07 2.39 13.43
N TRP A 73 12.25 1.40 12.56
CA TRP A 73 12.40 1.62 11.13
C TRP A 73 11.16 2.34 10.55
N ILE A 74 9.95 1.90 10.92
CA ILE A 74 8.68 2.52 10.49
C ILE A 74 8.57 3.96 11.01
N MET A 75 8.94 4.22 12.26
CA MET A 75 8.89 5.57 12.83
C MET A 75 9.81 6.51 12.06
N GLN A 76 11.04 6.10 11.75
CA GLN A 76 11.97 6.89 10.94
C GLN A 76 11.42 7.15 9.54
N LEU A 77 10.85 6.12 8.88
CA LEU A 77 10.23 6.28 7.57
C LEU A 77 9.13 7.35 7.61
N ASN A 78 8.29 7.35 8.64
CA ASN A 78 7.23 8.33 8.79
C ASN A 78 7.78 9.75 9.01
N PHE A 79 8.87 9.92 9.78
CA PHE A 79 9.52 11.22 9.89
C PHE A 79 10.02 11.72 8.54
N CYS A 80 10.74 10.89 7.80
CA CYS A 80 11.26 11.24 6.48
C CYS A 80 10.13 11.52 5.46
N MET A 81 9.04 10.74 5.49
CA MET A 81 7.86 11.00 4.67
C MET A 81 7.21 12.34 5.00
N THR A 82 7.09 12.66 6.31
CA THR A 82 6.51 13.92 6.77
C THR A 82 7.35 15.11 6.33
N GLU A 83 8.66 15.06 6.52
CA GLU A 83 9.57 16.14 6.07
C GLU A 83 9.51 16.35 4.57
N ARG A 84 9.49 15.24 3.81
CA ARG A 84 9.35 15.32 2.36
C ARG A 84 8.03 15.94 1.94
N ALA A 85 6.93 15.54 2.57
CA ALA A 85 5.60 16.10 2.30
C ALA A 85 5.54 17.61 2.62
N ILE A 86 6.09 18.04 3.76
CA ILE A 86 6.19 19.46 4.14
C ILE A 86 6.99 20.23 3.07
N SER A 87 8.14 19.70 2.65
CA SER A 87 8.95 20.32 1.59
C SER A 87 8.16 20.46 0.29
N LEU A 88 7.38 19.46 -0.10
CA LEU A 88 6.52 19.51 -1.29
C LEU A 88 5.41 20.54 -1.12
N ILE A 89 4.71 20.57 0.00
CA ILE A 89 3.64 21.56 0.29
C ILE A 89 4.18 22.98 0.20
N ASN A 90 5.35 23.25 0.77
CA ASN A 90 5.99 24.57 0.71
C ASN A 90 6.39 24.99 -0.70
N LYS A 91 6.75 24.02 -1.56
CA LYS A 91 7.20 24.25 -2.93
C LYS A 91 6.06 24.40 -3.94
N THR A 92 5.02 23.57 -3.80
CA THR A 92 4.01 23.34 -4.84
C THR A 92 2.60 23.61 -4.36
N GLY A 93 2.41 24.05 -3.11
CA GLY A 93 1.11 24.27 -2.49
C GLY A 93 0.52 23.01 -1.84
N LYS A 94 -0.56 23.23 -1.10
CA LYS A 94 -1.28 22.20 -0.33
C LYS A 94 -1.85 21.10 -1.25
N PHE A 95 -1.86 19.87 -0.76
CA PHE A 95 -2.58 18.75 -1.37
C PHE A 95 -4.08 18.81 -1.01
N ASP A 96 -4.92 18.31 -1.89
CA ASP A 96 -6.37 18.19 -1.66
C ASP A 96 -6.71 16.95 -0.83
N LEU A 97 -5.87 15.90 -0.93
CA LEU A 97 -6.11 14.60 -0.32
C LEU A 97 -4.79 13.88 0.01
N ILE A 98 -4.74 13.23 1.17
CA ILE A 98 -3.75 12.21 1.50
C ILE A 98 -4.40 10.85 1.29
N HIS A 99 -3.75 9.99 0.49
CA HIS A 99 -4.13 8.58 0.37
C HIS A 99 -3.06 7.71 1.03
N ALA A 100 -3.37 7.21 2.22
CA ALA A 100 -2.47 6.35 3.00
C ALA A 100 -2.73 4.87 2.71
N HIS A 101 -1.67 4.12 2.43
CA HIS A 101 -1.75 2.68 2.16
C HIS A 101 -1.17 1.89 3.33
N ASP A 102 -2.04 1.19 4.06
CA ASP A 102 -1.79 0.47 5.30
C ASP A 102 -1.21 1.35 6.44
N TRP A 103 -1.09 0.76 7.62
CA TRP A 103 -0.64 1.41 8.86
C TRP A 103 0.78 1.98 8.81
N LEU A 104 1.63 1.46 7.89
CA LEU A 104 3.04 1.83 7.78
C LEU A 104 3.28 3.32 7.51
N SER A 105 2.29 4.04 6.98
CA SER A 105 2.34 5.48 6.71
C SER A 105 1.45 6.32 7.65
N MET A 106 0.86 5.70 8.68
CA MET A 106 -0.17 6.30 9.51
C MET A 106 0.31 7.56 10.24
N TYR A 107 1.50 7.54 10.84
CA TYR A 107 2.01 8.68 11.61
C TYR A 107 2.24 9.90 10.72
N SER A 108 2.78 9.70 9.52
CA SER A 108 2.95 10.78 8.53
C SER A 108 1.59 11.32 8.08
N ALA A 109 0.66 10.44 7.71
CA ALA A 109 -0.68 10.84 7.29
C ALA A 109 -1.40 11.66 8.37
N LYS A 110 -1.40 11.18 9.62
CA LYS A 110 -1.99 11.88 10.77
C LYS A 110 -1.35 13.25 11.00
N THR A 111 -0.02 13.33 11.00
CA THR A 111 0.71 14.59 11.21
C THR A 111 0.36 15.62 10.14
N LEU A 112 0.31 15.19 8.89
CA LEU A 112 -0.02 16.08 7.77
C LEU A 112 -1.49 16.50 7.78
N LYS A 113 -2.42 15.59 8.15
CA LYS A 113 -3.84 15.93 8.34
C LYS A 113 -3.99 17.08 9.32
N HIS A 114 -3.43 16.95 10.52
CA HIS A 114 -3.60 17.94 11.58
C HIS A 114 -2.74 19.19 11.37
N GLY A 115 -1.56 19.06 10.75
CA GLY A 115 -0.66 20.20 10.50
C GLY A 115 -1.12 21.09 9.35
N PHE A 116 -1.79 20.52 8.36
CA PHE A 116 -2.17 21.23 7.13
C PHE A 116 -3.67 21.15 6.80
N ASP A 117 -4.47 20.53 7.66
CA ASP A 117 -5.90 20.32 7.43
C ASP A 117 -6.17 19.67 6.06
N ILE A 118 -5.52 18.51 5.81
CA ILE A 118 -5.68 17.73 4.59
C ILE A 118 -6.44 16.44 4.94
N PRO A 119 -7.57 16.14 4.28
CA PRO A 119 -8.33 14.91 4.54
C PRO A 119 -7.53 13.65 4.18
N ILE A 120 -7.79 12.54 4.90
CA ILE A 120 -7.18 11.25 4.65
C ILE A 120 -8.22 10.29 4.08
N THR A 121 -7.90 9.63 2.97
CA THR A 121 -8.46 8.33 2.59
C THR A 121 -7.42 7.26 2.90
N ALA A 122 -7.82 6.19 3.58
CA ALA A 122 -6.94 5.07 3.88
C ALA A 122 -7.35 3.83 3.09
N THR A 123 -6.38 3.14 2.45
CA THR A 123 -6.63 1.79 1.94
C THR A 123 -6.02 0.78 2.91
N ILE A 124 -6.85 -0.11 3.45
CA ILE A 124 -6.43 -1.24 4.30
C ILE A 124 -6.41 -2.49 3.44
N HIS A 125 -5.20 -2.97 3.14
CA HIS A 125 -4.99 -4.15 2.29
C HIS A 125 -5.10 -5.46 3.07
N ALA A 126 -4.74 -5.46 4.35
CA ALA A 126 -4.90 -6.56 5.28
C ALA A 126 -4.83 -6.02 6.71
N THR A 127 -5.43 -6.72 7.68
CA THR A 127 -5.26 -6.43 9.10
C THR A 127 -4.23 -7.38 9.72
N GLU A 128 -3.54 -6.95 10.76
CA GLU A 128 -2.63 -7.83 11.51
C GLU A 128 -3.40 -8.97 12.19
N ASN A 129 -4.58 -8.66 12.73
CA ASN A 129 -5.47 -9.67 13.33
C ASN A 129 -5.86 -10.76 12.31
N GLY A 130 -6.25 -10.39 11.09
CA GLY A 130 -6.61 -11.34 10.04
C GLY A 130 -5.41 -12.16 9.58
N ARG A 131 -4.25 -11.52 9.43
CA ARG A 131 -2.99 -12.14 9.00
C ARG A 131 -2.50 -13.21 9.97
N GLN A 132 -2.61 -12.93 11.28
CA GLN A 132 -2.08 -13.75 12.36
C GLN A 132 -3.15 -14.62 13.06
N LYS A 133 -4.41 -14.57 12.59
CA LYS A 133 -5.56 -15.23 13.24
C LYS A 133 -5.74 -14.81 14.71
N GLY A 134 -5.50 -13.53 14.99
CA GLY A 134 -5.54 -12.94 16.33
C GLY A 134 -4.33 -12.07 16.62
N ILE A 135 -4.26 -11.53 17.84
CA ILE A 135 -3.15 -10.72 18.34
C ILE A 135 -2.49 -11.50 19.50
N HIS A 136 -1.23 -11.89 19.32
CA HIS A 136 -0.54 -12.83 20.19
C HIS A 136 0.71 -12.27 20.89
N ASN A 137 1.19 -11.08 20.49
CA ASN A 137 2.38 -10.43 21.07
C ASN A 137 2.29 -8.91 20.98
N ASP A 138 3.24 -8.24 21.63
CA ASP A 138 3.26 -6.76 21.72
C ASP A 138 3.48 -6.07 20.38
N LEU A 139 4.27 -6.66 19.47
CA LEU A 139 4.45 -6.11 18.12
C LEU A 139 3.13 -6.14 17.33
N GLN A 140 2.41 -7.25 17.38
CA GLN A 140 1.11 -7.38 16.73
C GLN A 140 0.07 -6.42 17.33
N ARG A 141 0.11 -6.23 18.65
CA ARG A 141 -0.73 -5.23 19.34
C ARG A 141 -0.43 -3.82 18.85
N TYR A 142 0.85 -3.45 18.79
CA TYR A 142 1.29 -2.17 18.26
C TYR A 142 0.79 -1.94 16.82
N ILE A 143 0.90 -2.97 15.95
CA ILE A 143 0.42 -2.89 14.56
C ILE A 143 -1.10 -2.71 14.52
N ASN A 144 -1.84 -3.51 15.28
CA ASN A 144 -3.29 -3.42 15.37
C ASN A 144 -3.76 -2.03 15.88
N ASP A 145 -3.06 -1.46 16.86
CA ASP A 145 -3.37 -0.12 17.38
C ASP A 145 -3.07 0.97 16.33
N ALA A 146 -2.02 0.81 15.52
CA ALA A 146 -1.70 1.69 14.40
C ALA A 146 -2.74 1.58 13.26
N GLU A 147 -3.23 0.38 12.95
CA GLU A 147 -4.33 0.15 12.00
C GLU A 147 -5.64 0.79 12.50
N TRP A 148 -5.94 0.63 13.80
CA TRP A 148 -7.07 1.30 14.43
C TRP A 148 -6.96 2.81 14.33
N LEU A 149 -5.78 3.38 14.65
CA LEU A 149 -5.57 4.83 14.62
C LEU A 149 -5.69 5.38 13.19
N LEU A 150 -5.14 4.68 12.18
CA LEU A 150 -5.33 5.06 10.78
C LEU A 150 -6.81 5.05 10.41
N SER A 151 -7.53 4.00 10.82
CA SER A 151 -8.96 3.86 10.58
C SER A 151 -9.77 4.97 11.25
N TYR A 152 -9.39 5.38 12.45
CA TYR A 152 -10.02 6.49 13.19
C TYR A 152 -9.78 7.84 12.49
N GLU A 153 -8.52 8.13 12.12
CA GLU A 153 -8.11 9.40 11.54
C GLU A 153 -8.61 9.61 10.09
N ALA A 154 -8.77 8.55 9.31
CA ALA A 154 -9.25 8.67 7.94
C ALA A 154 -10.70 9.16 7.89
N GLN A 155 -11.05 10.01 6.93
CA GLN A 155 -12.43 10.37 6.60
C GLN A 155 -13.13 9.22 5.89
N ASN A 156 -12.40 8.50 5.03
CA ASN A 156 -12.90 7.34 4.31
C ASN A 156 -11.88 6.21 4.30
N ILE A 157 -12.36 4.97 4.33
CA ILE A 157 -11.56 3.76 4.29
C ILE A 157 -11.93 2.95 3.05
N ILE A 158 -10.93 2.54 2.29
CA ILE A 158 -11.09 1.60 1.18
C ILE A 158 -10.57 0.24 1.61
N CYS A 159 -11.31 -0.81 1.31
CA CYS A 159 -10.86 -2.18 1.43
C CYS A 159 -11.25 -3.00 0.19
N ASN A 160 -10.62 -4.16 0.00
CA ASN A 160 -10.72 -4.91 -1.25
C ASN A 160 -11.85 -5.95 -1.29
N SER A 161 -12.55 -6.19 -0.19
CA SER A 161 -13.64 -7.19 -0.11
C SER A 161 -14.63 -6.90 1.01
N TYR A 162 -15.84 -7.45 0.90
CA TYR A 162 -16.83 -7.39 1.97
C TYR A 162 -16.38 -8.12 3.23
N PHE A 163 -15.57 -9.16 3.11
CA PHE A 163 -14.94 -9.82 4.26
C PHE A 163 -14.06 -8.83 5.04
N MET A 164 -13.16 -8.11 4.34
CA MET A 164 -12.32 -7.07 4.95
C MET A 164 -13.15 -5.94 5.56
N LYS A 165 -14.23 -5.51 4.90
CA LYS A 165 -15.13 -4.50 5.46
C LYS A 165 -15.69 -4.94 6.80
N SER A 166 -16.23 -6.16 6.87
CA SER A 166 -16.77 -6.72 8.11
C SER A 166 -15.69 -6.89 9.20
N GLU A 167 -14.47 -7.27 8.80
CA GLU A 167 -13.34 -7.41 9.72
C GLU A 167 -12.91 -6.06 10.31
N ILE A 168 -12.72 -5.04 9.47
CA ILE A 168 -12.36 -3.67 9.87
C ILE A 168 -13.41 -3.11 10.84
N GLN A 169 -14.69 -3.29 10.55
CA GLN A 169 -15.76 -2.84 11.42
C GLN A 169 -15.77 -3.54 12.78
N ARG A 170 -15.60 -4.86 12.76
CA ARG A 170 -15.55 -5.66 13.98
C ARG A 170 -14.34 -5.34 14.86
N LEU A 171 -13.17 -5.12 14.24
CA LEU A 171 -11.92 -4.89 14.98
C LEU A 171 -11.80 -3.44 15.46
N PHE A 172 -12.19 -2.48 14.64
CA PHE A 172 -11.88 -1.07 14.88
C PHE A 172 -13.10 -0.23 15.25
N GLY A 173 -14.31 -0.80 15.21
CA GLY A 173 -15.54 -0.11 15.59
C GLY A 173 -15.90 1.07 14.68
N VAL A 174 -15.43 1.09 13.45
CA VAL A 174 -15.72 2.19 12.51
C VAL A 174 -17.13 2.09 11.93
N PRO A 175 -17.79 3.24 11.65
CA PRO A 175 -19.12 3.26 11.04
C PRO A 175 -19.17 2.53 9.69
N TYR A 176 -20.34 1.93 9.38
CA TYR A 176 -20.52 1.15 8.15
C TYR A 176 -20.29 2.00 6.88
N GLU A 177 -20.77 3.22 6.89
CA GLU A 177 -20.69 4.18 5.79
C GLU A 177 -19.27 4.73 5.57
N LYS A 178 -18.39 4.57 6.54
CA LYS A 178 -16.99 5.01 6.45
C LYS A 178 -16.12 4.09 5.61
N VAL A 179 -16.58 2.86 5.32
CA VAL A 179 -15.78 1.82 4.65
C VAL A 179 -16.40 1.48 3.29
N ASP A 180 -15.66 1.76 2.24
CA ASP A 180 -16.00 1.38 0.87
C ASP A 180 -15.28 0.12 0.43
N VAL A 181 -15.98 -0.76 -0.28
CA VAL A 181 -15.40 -1.96 -0.89
C VAL A 181 -15.05 -1.67 -2.34
N ILE A 182 -13.75 -1.55 -2.62
CA ILE A 182 -13.22 -1.37 -3.97
C ILE A 182 -12.20 -2.49 -4.23
N PRO A 183 -12.57 -3.54 -4.98
CA PRO A 183 -11.64 -4.61 -5.32
C PRO A 183 -10.43 -4.10 -6.09
N ASN A 184 -9.27 -4.73 -5.85
CA ASN A 184 -8.08 -4.42 -6.63
C ASN A 184 -8.30 -4.78 -8.11
N GLY A 185 -7.94 -3.86 -9.00
CA GLY A 185 -7.93 -4.07 -10.44
C GLY A 185 -6.60 -4.62 -10.93
N ILE A 186 -6.61 -5.16 -12.14
CA ILE A 186 -5.40 -5.49 -12.89
C ILE A 186 -5.46 -4.84 -14.28
N ASN A 187 -4.31 -4.49 -14.81
CA ASN A 187 -4.22 -4.03 -16.19
C ASN A 187 -4.28 -5.24 -17.15
N VAL A 188 -5.45 -5.50 -17.72
CA VAL A 188 -5.69 -6.65 -18.62
C VAL A 188 -4.85 -6.56 -19.90
N ASN A 189 -4.52 -5.36 -20.37
CA ASN A 189 -3.73 -5.16 -21.58
C ASN A 189 -2.32 -5.77 -21.49
N LYS A 190 -1.83 -6.03 -20.26
CA LYS A 190 -0.56 -6.76 -20.05
C LYS A 190 -0.61 -8.21 -20.54
N PHE A 191 -1.80 -8.74 -20.78
CA PHE A 191 -2.03 -10.13 -21.24
C PHE A 191 -2.51 -10.19 -22.68
N ASP A 192 -2.68 -9.03 -23.34
CA ASP A 192 -3.07 -8.98 -24.76
C ASP A 192 -1.96 -9.58 -25.63
N GLY A 193 -2.36 -10.42 -26.58
CA GLY A 193 -1.43 -11.07 -27.50
C GLY A 193 -0.67 -12.27 -26.90
N VAL A 194 -0.98 -12.68 -25.68
CA VAL A 194 -0.42 -13.93 -25.11
C VAL A 194 -1.14 -15.11 -25.71
N GLU A 195 -0.50 -15.77 -26.68
CA GLU A 195 -1.01 -17.01 -27.28
C GLU A 195 -0.69 -18.20 -26.38
N LYS A 196 -1.51 -19.27 -26.53
CA LYS A 196 -1.30 -20.52 -25.81
C LYS A 196 -0.10 -21.25 -26.38
N ASP A 197 1.01 -21.24 -25.65
CA ASP A 197 2.25 -21.95 -26.01
C ASP A 197 2.19 -23.41 -25.50
N MET A 198 1.86 -24.32 -26.38
CA MET A 198 1.76 -25.75 -26.08
C MET A 198 3.15 -26.41 -25.96
N GLU A 199 4.17 -25.89 -26.62
CA GLU A 199 5.53 -26.41 -26.50
C GLU A 199 6.11 -26.06 -25.11
N PHE A 200 5.95 -24.82 -24.67
CA PHE A 200 6.30 -24.39 -23.31
C PHE A 200 5.54 -25.21 -22.25
N ARG A 201 4.23 -25.43 -22.48
CA ARG A 201 3.40 -26.22 -21.55
C ARG A 201 3.91 -27.65 -21.38
N ARG A 202 4.39 -28.29 -22.43
CA ARG A 202 4.89 -29.68 -22.42
C ARG A 202 6.17 -29.86 -21.60
N ASN A 203 6.86 -28.77 -21.23
CA ASN A 203 7.96 -28.83 -20.25
C ASN A 203 7.49 -29.17 -18.82
N TYR A 204 6.18 -29.07 -18.54
CA TYR A 204 5.63 -29.23 -17.21
C TYR A 204 4.61 -30.38 -17.09
N ALA A 205 3.87 -30.69 -18.15
CA ALA A 205 2.85 -31.72 -18.13
C ALA A 205 2.52 -32.22 -19.55
N ALA A 206 2.10 -33.47 -19.70
CA ALA A 206 1.57 -34.01 -20.93
C ALA A 206 0.24 -33.31 -21.32
N ASP A 207 -0.16 -33.40 -22.59
CA ASP A 207 -1.30 -32.64 -23.13
C ASP A 207 -2.65 -32.98 -22.45
N ASN A 208 -2.78 -34.19 -21.91
CA ASN A 208 -3.97 -34.68 -21.18
C ASN A 208 -3.91 -34.43 -19.67
N GLU A 209 -2.80 -33.97 -19.13
CA GLU A 209 -2.64 -33.70 -17.70
C GLU A 209 -3.12 -32.29 -17.35
N LYS A 210 -3.60 -32.11 -16.12
CA LYS A 210 -3.99 -30.79 -15.58
C LYS A 210 -2.80 -30.18 -14.86
N ILE A 211 -2.58 -28.87 -15.07
CA ILE A 211 -1.58 -28.10 -14.33
C ILE A 211 -2.31 -27.29 -13.26
N ILE A 212 -1.90 -27.47 -12.01
CA ILE A 212 -2.32 -26.61 -10.89
C ILE A 212 -1.16 -25.70 -10.55
N LEU A 213 -1.31 -24.41 -10.78
CA LEU A 213 -0.29 -23.39 -10.53
C LEU A 213 -0.59 -22.63 -9.24
N TYR A 214 0.38 -22.56 -8.36
CA TYR A 214 0.40 -21.60 -7.26
C TYR A 214 1.42 -20.50 -7.56
N ALA A 215 1.00 -19.24 -7.46
CA ALA A 215 1.87 -18.08 -7.59
C ALA A 215 1.72 -17.18 -6.36
N GLY A 216 2.74 -17.10 -5.51
CA GLY A 216 2.71 -16.32 -4.30
C GLY A 216 3.86 -16.63 -3.36
N ARG A 217 3.94 -15.87 -2.23
CA ARG A 217 4.92 -16.16 -1.18
C ARG A 217 4.57 -17.47 -0.48
N LEU A 218 5.59 -18.28 -0.20
CA LEU A 218 5.43 -19.53 0.57
C LEU A 218 5.43 -19.19 2.08
N VAL A 219 4.30 -18.66 2.55
CA VAL A 219 4.08 -18.28 3.94
C VAL A 219 2.79 -18.93 4.46
N TYR A 220 2.73 -19.16 5.77
CA TYR A 220 1.65 -19.94 6.40
C TYR A 220 0.25 -19.37 6.10
N GLU A 221 0.10 -18.04 6.12
CA GLU A 221 -1.18 -17.38 5.84
C GLU A 221 -1.71 -17.60 4.41
N LYS A 222 -0.88 -18.09 3.47
CA LYS A 222 -1.31 -18.41 2.08
C LYS A 222 -1.90 -19.80 1.94
N GLY A 223 -1.82 -20.63 2.96
CA GLY A 223 -2.52 -21.91 3.02
C GLY A 223 -2.00 -22.99 2.06
N VAL A 224 -0.80 -22.84 1.50
CA VAL A 224 -0.21 -23.78 0.52
C VAL A 224 -0.03 -25.19 1.09
N GLN A 225 0.06 -25.29 2.43
CA GLN A 225 0.20 -26.55 3.16
C GLN A 225 -1.15 -27.30 3.35
N HIS A 226 -2.27 -26.75 2.96
CA HIS A 226 -3.61 -27.34 3.01
C HIS A 226 -4.07 -27.79 1.62
#